data_6b1ea08beb9bfa636d6ca39cfef3e9fb
#
_entry.id   6b1ea08beb9bfa636d6ca39cfef3e9fb
#
_cell.length_a   1.000
_cell.length_b   1.000
_cell.length_c   1.000
_cell.angle_alpha   90.00
_cell.angle_beta   90.00
_cell.angle_gamma   90.00
#
_symmetry.space_group_name_H-M   'P 1'
#
loop_
_entity.id
_entity.type
_entity.pdbx_description
1 polymer ?
#
loop_
_entity_poly.entity_id
_entity_poly.type
_entity_poly.pdbx_seq_one_letter_code
_entity_poly.pdbx_strand_id
1 'polypeptide(L)'
;MVSNFKELIVYQKAHKLAMEIFELTKKFPKEEKFSLTDQIRRSSRSVSTCIAESWAKRLYIKAFVNKLTDSLGEEFETEDWLDYSRDCKYISEAEYDQMISGYEEVRKMLISMINNPEKWCLNQD
;
A
#
# COMPACT_ATOMS: atom_id res chain seq x y z
N MET A 1 -0.52 -22.55 -6.53
CA MET A 1 0.78 -21.93 -6.25
C MET A 1 0.87 -20.58 -6.95
N VAL A 2 1.36 -19.56 -6.24
CA VAL A 2 1.51 -18.23 -6.80
C VAL A 2 2.76 -18.18 -7.68
N SER A 3 2.58 -17.83 -8.96
CA SER A 3 3.67 -17.75 -9.92
C SER A 3 3.97 -16.31 -10.37
N ASN A 4 3.11 -15.37 -10.00
CA ASN A 4 3.20 -13.97 -10.45
C ASN A 4 2.73 -13.06 -9.32
N PHE A 5 3.41 -11.93 -9.11
CA PHE A 5 3.02 -11.00 -8.04
C PHE A 5 1.57 -10.52 -8.17
N LYS A 6 1.04 -10.47 -9.40
CA LYS A 6 -0.35 -10.03 -9.64
C LYS A 6 -1.37 -10.99 -9.05
N GLU A 7 -0.98 -12.22 -8.73
CA GLU A 7 -1.83 -13.19 -8.09
C GLU A 7 -1.87 -13.03 -6.56
N LEU A 8 -0.95 -12.26 -5.99
CA LEU A 8 -0.93 -12.01 -4.54
C LEU A 8 -2.14 -11.18 -4.15
N ILE A 9 -2.89 -11.68 -3.17
CA ILE A 9 -4.09 -10.97 -2.69
C ILE A 9 -3.71 -9.60 -2.13
N VAL A 10 -2.60 -9.50 -1.41
CA VAL A 10 -2.16 -8.21 -0.84
C VAL A 10 -1.85 -7.19 -1.94
N TYR A 11 -1.25 -7.63 -3.05
CA TYR A 11 -1.00 -6.76 -4.19
C TYR A 11 -2.32 -6.26 -4.80
N GLN A 12 -3.26 -7.18 -5.04
CA GLN A 12 -4.55 -6.84 -5.62
C GLN A 12 -5.31 -5.84 -4.76
N LYS A 13 -5.31 -6.03 -3.44
CA LYS A 13 -5.96 -5.12 -2.50
C LYS A 13 -5.29 -3.74 -2.50
N ALA A 14 -3.96 -3.70 -2.45
CA ALA A 14 -3.21 -2.44 -2.45
C ALA A 14 -3.43 -1.67 -3.75
N HIS A 15 -3.43 -2.36 -4.88
CA HIS A 15 -3.69 -1.74 -6.18
C HIS A 15 -5.10 -1.13 -6.24
N LYS A 16 -6.09 -1.90 -5.81
CA LYS A 16 -7.49 -1.45 -5.80
C LYS A 16 -7.66 -0.21 -4.92
N LEU A 17 -7.05 -0.22 -3.73
CA LEU A 17 -7.13 0.94 -2.82
C LEU A 17 -6.47 2.17 -3.44
N ALA A 18 -5.35 2.01 -4.13
CA ALA A 18 -4.70 3.13 -4.81
C ALA A 18 -5.61 3.71 -5.90
N MET A 19 -6.34 2.86 -6.62
CA MET A 19 -7.30 3.33 -7.61
C MET A 19 -8.49 4.06 -6.97
N GLU A 20 -8.94 3.59 -5.81
CA GLU A 20 -9.98 4.28 -5.05
C GLU A 20 -9.49 5.66 -4.58
N ILE A 21 -8.24 5.76 -4.14
CA ILE A 21 -7.62 7.05 -3.78
C ILE A 21 -7.55 7.96 -5.00
N PHE A 22 -7.19 7.43 -6.16
CA PHE A 22 -7.18 8.22 -7.39
C PHE A 22 -8.55 8.84 -7.64
N GLU A 23 -9.62 8.07 -7.52
CA GLU A 23 -10.98 8.58 -7.72
C GLU A 23 -11.37 9.61 -6.66
N LEU A 24 -11.09 9.34 -5.37
CA LEU A 24 -11.40 10.27 -4.29
C LEU A 24 -10.68 11.61 -4.47
N THR A 25 -9.43 11.58 -4.90
CA THR A 25 -8.61 12.79 -5.00
C THR A 25 -8.98 13.66 -6.20
N LYS A 26 -9.78 13.18 -7.13
CA LYS A 26 -10.28 14.00 -8.24
C LYS A 26 -11.08 15.20 -7.74
N LYS A 27 -11.72 15.09 -6.58
CA LYS A 27 -12.52 16.17 -5.98
C LYS A 27 -11.74 17.06 -5.02
N PHE A 28 -10.44 16.78 -4.80
CA PHE A 28 -9.62 17.61 -3.93
C PHE A 28 -9.40 18.99 -4.55
N PRO A 29 -9.26 20.03 -3.72
CA PRO A 29 -9.05 21.38 -4.27
C PRO A 29 -7.75 21.49 -5.06
N LYS A 30 -7.76 22.34 -6.08
CA LYS A 30 -6.62 22.53 -6.98
C LYS A 30 -5.35 22.95 -6.23
N GLU A 31 -5.50 23.66 -5.13
CA GLU A 31 -4.37 24.09 -4.30
C GLU A 31 -3.58 22.94 -3.71
N GLU A 32 -4.18 21.73 -3.65
CA GLU A 32 -3.50 20.54 -3.14
C GLU A 32 -2.83 19.70 -4.23
N LYS A 33 -2.91 20.13 -5.49
CA LYS A 33 -2.43 19.35 -6.63
C LYS A 33 -0.97 18.89 -6.47
N PHE A 34 -0.11 19.77 -5.96
CA PHE A 34 1.31 19.47 -5.80
C PHE A 34 1.70 19.20 -4.34
N SER A 35 0.72 19.06 -3.47
CA SER A 35 0.94 18.74 -2.06
C SER A 35 0.19 17.47 -1.69
N LEU A 36 -0.94 17.56 -0.98
CA LEU A 36 -1.65 16.38 -0.48
C LEU A 36 -2.08 15.43 -1.59
N THR A 37 -2.65 15.95 -2.68
CA THR A 37 -3.10 15.10 -3.79
C THR A 37 -1.94 14.30 -4.38
N ASP A 38 -0.82 14.96 -4.64
CA ASP A 38 0.37 14.30 -5.19
C ASP A 38 0.90 13.26 -4.22
N GLN A 39 1.04 13.63 -2.95
CA GLN A 39 1.64 12.76 -1.93
C GLN A 39 0.83 11.48 -1.72
N ILE A 40 -0.49 11.59 -1.57
CA ILE A 40 -1.32 10.42 -1.32
C ILE A 40 -1.39 9.49 -2.54
N ARG A 41 -1.39 10.05 -3.74
CA ARG A 41 -1.35 9.24 -4.96
C ARG A 41 -0.02 8.49 -5.06
N ARG A 42 1.09 9.15 -4.76
CA ARG A 42 2.42 8.55 -4.82
C ARG A 42 2.57 7.45 -3.77
N SER A 43 2.22 7.72 -2.51
CA SER A 43 2.38 6.73 -1.44
C SER A 43 1.48 5.51 -1.67
N SER A 44 0.23 5.72 -2.06
CA SER A 44 -0.70 4.60 -2.29
C SER A 44 -0.23 3.69 -3.43
N ARG A 45 0.29 4.27 -4.51
CA ARG A 45 0.86 3.49 -5.61
C ARG A 45 2.12 2.76 -5.19
N SER A 46 2.94 3.39 -4.34
CA SER A 46 4.18 2.78 -3.85
C SER A 46 3.93 1.55 -2.99
N VAL A 47 2.81 1.49 -2.27
CA VAL A 47 2.46 0.29 -1.50
C VAL A 47 2.45 -0.94 -2.43
N SER A 48 1.69 -0.88 -3.51
CA SER A 48 1.59 -2.00 -4.45
C SER A 48 2.88 -2.21 -5.25
N THR A 49 3.55 -1.13 -5.65
CA THR A 49 4.79 -1.23 -6.42
C THR A 49 5.89 -1.91 -5.62
N CYS A 50 6.01 -1.59 -4.33
CA CYS A 50 6.99 -2.26 -3.45
C CYS A 50 6.67 -3.75 -3.29
N ILE A 51 5.39 -4.12 -3.24
CA ILE A 51 5.00 -5.53 -3.20
C ILE A 51 5.46 -6.24 -4.49
N ALA A 52 5.22 -5.62 -5.64
CA ALA A 52 5.65 -6.17 -6.92
C ALA A 52 7.16 -6.36 -6.96
N GLU A 53 7.90 -5.36 -6.49
CA GLU A 53 9.37 -5.41 -6.46
C GLU A 53 9.89 -6.47 -5.48
N SER A 54 9.19 -6.68 -4.35
CA SER A 54 9.57 -7.71 -3.38
C SER A 54 9.54 -9.10 -4.01
N TRP A 55 8.61 -9.33 -4.93
CA TRP A 55 8.48 -10.61 -5.62
C TRP A 55 9.75 -10.95 -6.41
N ALA A 56 10.38 -9.95 -7.02
CA ALA A 56 11.65 -10.12 -7.73
C ALA A 56 12.82 -10.42 -6.80
N LYS A 57 12.67 -10.14 -5.50
CA LYS A 57 13.74 -10.26 -4.51
C LYS A 57 13.65 -11.53 -3.67
N ARG A 58 12.79 -12.48 -4.05
CA ARG A 58 12.54 -13.71 -3.27
C ARG A 58 13.73 -14.67 -3.18
N LEU A 59 14.75 -14.46 -3.99
CA LEU A 59 15.97 -15.24 -3.92
C LEU A 59 16.69 -15.03 -2.60
N TYR A 60 16.55 -13.86 -2.00
CA TYR A 60 17.21 -13.49 -0.75
C TYR A 60 16.19 -13.03 0.28
N ILE A 61 16.11 -13.73 1.41
CA ILE A 61 15.12 -13.42 2.46
C ILE A 61 15.21 -11.96 2.92
N LYS A 62 16.43 -11.49 3.22
CA LYS A 62 16.60 -10.11 3.71
C LYS A 62 16.15 -9.06 2.70
N ALA A 63 16.46 -9.28 1.43
CA ALA A 63 16.06 -8.34 0.37
C ALA A 63 14.54 -8.32 0.21
N PHE A 64 13.91 -9.50 0.28
CA PHE A 64 12.46 -9.64 0.21
C PHE A 64 11.80 -8.90 1.38
N VAL A 65 12.24 -9.18 2.61
CA VAL A 65 11.70 -8.56 3.83
C VAL A 65 11.90 -7.04 3.81
N ASN A 66 13.08 -6.58 3.40
CA ASN A 66 13.36 -5.14 3.34
C ASN A 66 12.40 -4.44 2.38
N LYS A 67 12.11 -5.05 1.23
CA LYS A 67 11.21 -4.42 0.26
C LYS A 67 9.76 -4.42 0.75
N LEU A 68 9.34 -5.48 1.43
CA LEU A 68 8.01 -5.49 2.07
C LEU A 68 7.93 -4.47 3.19
N THR A 69 9.01 -4.25 3.93
CA THR A 69 9.07 -3.21 4.96
C THR A 69 8.95 -1.82 4.34
N ASP A 70 9.54 -1.60 3.17
CA ASP A 70 9.34 -0.36 2.41
C ASP A 70 7.87 -0.16 2.06
N SER A 71 7.20 -1.24 1.61
CA SER A 71 5.77 -1.19 1.32
C SER A 71 4.96 -0.81 2.57
N LEU A 72 5.30 -1.40 3.71
CA LEU A 72 4.64 -1.10 4.98
C LEU A 72 4.81 0.38 5.36
N GLY A 73 5.99 0.94 5.15
CA GLY A 73 6.25 2.36 5.38
C GLY A 73 5.38 3.25 4.51
N GLU A 74 5.23 2.89 3.24
CA GLU A 74 4.37 3.63 2.31
C GLU A 74 2.89 3.50 2.69
N GLU A 75 2.50 2.35 3.23
CA GLU A 75 1.14 2.15 3.73
C GLU A 75 0.86 3.06 4.93
N PHE A 76 1.80 3.15 5.88
CA PHE A 76 1.68 4.10 7.00
C PHE A 76 1.60 5.53 6.51
N GLU A 77 2.41 5.90 5.52
CA GLU A 77 2.37 7.24 4.95
C GLU A 77 0.99 7.52 4.33
N THR A 78 0.42 6.54 3.64
CA THR A 78 -0.91 6.69 3.04
C THR A 78 -1.98 6.91 4.11
N GLU A 79 -1.91 6.18 5.24
CA GLU A 79 -2.83 6.40 6.36
C GLU A 79 -2.70 7.83 6.91
N ASP A 80 -1.47 8.33 7.00
CA ASP A 80 -1.23 9.70 7.48
C ASP A 80 -1.87 10.72 6.53
N TRP A 81 -1.69 10.55 5.22
CA TRP A 81 -2.33 11.45 4.25
C TRP A 81 -3.86 11.33 4.26
N LEU A 82 -4.40 10.16 4.58
CA LEU A 82 -5.85 10.00 4.77
C LEU A 82 -6.34 10.79 5.97
N ASP A 83 -5.57 10.82 7.05
CA ASP A 83 -5.91 11.64 8.23
C ASP A 83 -6.00 13.11 7.86
N TYR A 84 -5.02 13.63 7.11
CA TYR A 84 -5.05 15.00 6.61
C TYR A 84 -6.27 15.24 5.71
N SER A 85 -6.58 14.29 4.86
CA SER A 85 -7.73 14.42 3.94
C SER A 85 -9.04 14.53 4.69
N ARG A 86 -9.21 13.75 5.76
CA ARG A 86 -10.37 13.82 6.65
C ARG A 86 -10.40 15.16 7.41
N ASP A 87 -9.27 15.53 8.02
CA ASP A 87 -9.19 16.70 8.87
C ASP A 87 -9.41 17.98 8.06
N CYS A 88 -8.97 18.02 6.81
CA CYS A 88 -9.25 19.11 5.88
C CYS A 88 -10.67 19.06 5.32
N LYS A 89 -11.42 17.99 5.63
CA LYS A 89 -12.80 17.78 5.16
C LYS A 89 -12.91 17.59 3.64
N TYR A 90 -11.86 17.07 3.04
CA TYR A 90 -11.87 16.73 1.62
C TYR A 90 -12.58 15.39 1.35
N ILE A 91 -12.63 14.54 2.38
CA ILE A 91 -13.38 13.27 2.32
C ILE A 91 -14.29 13.17 3.54
N SER A 92 -15.37 12.38 3.40
CA SER A 92 -16.32 12.16 4.50
C SER A 92 -15.74 11.16 5.51
N GLU A 93 -16.34 11.13 6.71
CA GLU A 93 -15.99 10.12 7.72
C GLU A 93 -16.21 8.71 7.17
N ALA A 94 -17.28 8.48 6.42
CA ALA A 94 -17.58 7.17 5.83
C ALA A 94 -16.51 6.78 4.81
N GLU A 95 -16.09 7.72 3.97
CA GLU A 95 -15.02 7.48 2.99
C GLU A 95 -13.70 7.18 3.70
N TYR A 96 -13.39 7.93 4.75
CA TYR A 96 -12.20 7.71 5.55
C TYR A 96 -12.22 6.31 6.17
N ASP A 97 -13.31 5.95 6.86
CA ASP A 97 -13.42 4.66 7.54
C ASP A 97 -13.27 3.50 6.56
N GLN A 98 -13.86 3.61 5.38
CA GLN A 98 -13.77 2.58 4.35
C GLN A 98 -12.34 2.40 3.87
N MET A 99 -11.64 3.51 3.61
CA MET A 99 -10.25 3.45 3.14
C MET A 99 -9.32 2.90 4.22
N ILE A 100 -9.45 3.36 5.46
CA ILE A 100 -8.63 2.89 6.57
C ILE A 100 -8.85 1.38 6.80
N SER A 101 -10.10 0.92 6.74
CA SER A 101 -10.41 -0.50 6.89
C SER A 101 -9.68 -1.34 5.83
N GLY A 102 -9.69 -0.87 4.59
CA GLY A 102 -8.97 -1.56 3.50
C GLY A 102 -7.46 -1.59 3.74
N TYR A 103 -6.88 -0.47 4.16
CA TYR A 103 -5.45 -0.42 4.43
C TYR A 103 -5.05 -1.22 5.68
N GLU A 104 -5.92 -1.35 6.67
CA GLU A 104 -5.66 -2.25 7.81
C GLU A 104 -5.48 -3.69 7.34
N GLU A 105 -6.30 -4.14 6.40
CA GLU A 105 -6.16 -5.48 5.83
C GLU A 105 -4.80 -5.64 5.13
N VAL A 106 -4.42 -4.67 4.31
CA VAL A 106 -3.12 -4.67 3.62
C VAL A 106 -1.98 -4.71 4.63
N ARG A 107 -2.05 -3.86 5.66
CA ARG A 107 -1.03 -3.80 6.71
C ARG A 107 -0.85 -5.16 7.40
N LYS A 108 -1.96 -5.80 7.79
CA LYS A 108 -1.91 -7.11 8.46
C LYS A 108 -1.29 -8.17 7.55
N MET A 109 -1.62 -8.15 6.27
CA MET A 109 -1.06 -9.09 5.30
C MET A 109 0.43 -8.85 5.09
N LEU A 110 0.87 -7.59 5.00
CA LEU A 110 2.29 -7.25 4.88
C LEU A 110 3.07 -7.74 6.09
N ILE A 111 2.56 -7.47 7.29
CA ILE A 111 3.21 -7.89 8.54
C ILE A 111 3.32 -9.42 8.58
N SER A 112 2.27 -10.13 8.17
CA SER A 112 2.29 -11.60 8.11
C SER A 112 3.39 -12.10 7.16
N MET A 113 3.53 -11.50 5.99
CA MET A 113 4.55 -11.87 5.02
C MET A 113 5.96 -11.57 5.54
N ILE A 114 6.13 -10.43 6.19
CA ILE A 114 7.41 -10.02 6.78
C ILE A 114 7.84 -11.00 7.88
N ASN A 115 6.88 -11.45 8.69
CA ASN A 115 7.15 -12.37 9.80
C ASN A 115 7.30 -13.83 9.37
N ASN A 116 6.86 -14.18 8.16
CA ASN A 116 6.91 -15.54 7.64
C ASN A 116 7.47 -15.57 6.21
N PRO A 117 8.65 -15.00 5.98
CA PRO A 117 9.17 -14.84 4.60
C PRO A 117 9.47 -16.18 3.94
N GLU A 118 9.74 -17.22 4.73
CA GLU A 118 10.04 -18.57 4.21
C GLU A 118 8.91 -19.16 3.38
N LYS A 119 7.69 -18.70 3.59
CA LYS A 119 6.54 -19.17 2.79
C LYS A 119 6.60 -18.68 1.34
N TRP A 120 7.37 -17.63 1.08
CA TRP A 120 7.38 -16.95 -0.19
C TRP A 120 8.72 -16.99 -0.92
N CYS A 121 9.82 -17.10 -0.16
CA CYS A 121 11.16 -17.07 -0.73
C CYS A 121 11.52 -18.37 -1.42
N LEU A 122 12.38 -18.26 -2.45
CA LEU A 122 12.73 -19.38 -3.31
C LEU A 122 13.85 -20.25 -2.74
N ASN A 123 14.75 -19.64 -1.98
CA ASN A 123 15.92 -20.32 -1.42
C ASN A 123 15.93 -20.09 0.09
N GLN A 124 15.85 -21.19 0.85
CA GLN A 124 15.73 -21.17 2.29
C GLN A 124 17.05 -21.48 3.01
N ASP A 125 18.06 -21.88 2.27
CA ASP A 125 19.35 -22.28 2.85
C ASP A 125 20.28 -21.11 3.12
#